data_1627610bba214719656e4353a74873c9
#
_entry.id   1627610bba214719656e4353a74873c9
#
_cell.length_a   1.000
_cell.length_b   1.000
_cell.length_c   1.000
_cell.angle_alpha   90.00
_cell.angle_beta   90.00
_cell.angle_gamma   90.00
#
_symmetry.space_group_name_H-M   'P 1'
#
loop_
_entity.id
_entity.type
_entity.pdbx_description
1 polymer ?
#
loop_
_entity_poly.entity_id
_entity_poly.type
_entity_poly.pdbx_seq_one_letter_code
_entity_poly.pdbx_strand_id
1 'polypeptide(L)'
;MATGKLYKSGNGEFVANVDYRFYDKSEMGWWGELVLTEYKRPDESASYVIEFEDGWRGKCSLRKRVNRAVSGVPPLYRYQFRGQGRLK
;
A
#
# COMPACT_ATOMS: atom_id res chain seq x y z
N MET A 1 -13.21 -3.87 -0.46
CA MET A 1 -11.90 -3.22 -0.62
C MET A 1 -11.66 -2.94 -2.08
N ALA A 2 -11.04 -1.84 -2.40
CA ALA A 2 -10.69 -1.51 -3.78
C ALA A 2 -9.34 -2.15 -4.14
N THR A 3 -9.09 -2.32 -5.44
CA THR A 3 -7.86 -2.91 -5.95
C THR A 3 -7.00 -1.84 -6.63
N GLY A 4 -5.73 -1.83 -6.31
CA GLY A 4 -4.77 -0.90 -6.90
C GLY A 4 -3.48 -1.57 -7.29
N LYS A 5 -2.51 -0.76 -7.71
CA LYS A 5 -1.18 -1.23 -8.12
C LYS A 5 -0.11 -0.46 -7.36
N LEU A 6 0.94 -1.16 -6.98
CA LEU A 6 2.08 -0.59 -6.25
C LEU A 6 3.31 -0.60 -7.14
N TYR A 7 4.01 0.54 -7.16
CA TYR A 7 5.24 0.72 -7.94
C TYR A 7 6.34 1.27 -7.04
N LYS A 8 7.60 1.00 -7.39
CA LYS A 8 8.74 1.67 -6.75
C LYS A 8 8.83 3.11 -7.23
N SER A 9 9.01 4.05 -6.31
CA SER A 9 9.05 5.47 -6.68
C SER A 9 10.31 5.87 -7.45
N GLY A 10 11.42 5.17 -7.21
CA GLY A 10 12.71 5.53 -7.82
C GLY A 10 12.79 5.23 -9.32
N ASN A 11 12.31 4.07 -9.75
CA ASN A 11 12.42 3.63 -11.15
C ASN A 11 11.09 3.30 -11.81
N GLY A 12 9.97 3.44 -11.08
CA GLY A 12 8.65 3.13 -11.60
C GLY A 12 8.37 1.65 -11.81
N GLU A 13 9.22 0.77 -11.28
CA GLU A 13 9.06 -0.66 -11.43
C GLU A 13 7.82 -1.17 -10.71
N PHE A 14 7.02 -1.97 -11.40
CA PHE A 14 5.83 -2.59 -10.83
C PHE A 14 6.22 -3.57 -9.72
N VAL A 15 5.57 -3.47 -8.58
CA VAL A 15 5.83 -4.33 -7.43
C VAL A 15 4.76 -5.41 -7.30
N ALA A 16 3.51 -5.00 -7.13
CA ALA A 16 2.41 -5.94 -6.90
C ALA A 16 1.05 -5.28 -7.06
N ASN A 17 0.04 -6.10 -7.28
CA ASN A 17 -1.35 -5.69 -7.09
C ASN A 17 -1.66 -5.68 -5.60
N VAL A 18 -2.51 -4.79 -5.17
CA VAL A 18 -2.88 -4.64 -3.76
C VAL A 18 -4.38 -4.42 -3.63
N ASP A 19 -4.94 -4.91 -2.54
CA ASP A 19 -6.26 -4.50 -2.08
C ASP A 19 -6.05 -3.41 -1.03
N TYR A 20 -6.79 -2.33 -1.10
CA TYR A 20 -6.57 -1.19 -0.21
C TYR A 20 -7.85 -0.63 0.37
N ARG A 21 -7.69 0.10 1.47
CA ARG A 21 -8.75 0.85 2.12
C ARG A 21 -8.16 2.17 2.64
N PHE A 22 -8.82 3.29 2.33
CA PHE A 22 -8.48 4.56 2.97
C PHE A 22 -9.11 4.65 4.35
N TYR A 23 -8.36 5.16 5.31
CA TYR A 23 -8.88 5.65 6.57
C TYR A 23 -9.07 7.16 6.54
N ASP A 24 -8.20 7.85 5.80
CA ASP A 24 -8.33 9.28 5.54
C ASP A 24 -7.91 9.53 4.11
N LYS A 25 -8.80 10.12 3.33
CA LYS A 25 -8.54 10.46 1.92
C LYS A 25 -8.37 11.96 1.72
N SER A 26 -7.85 12.66 2.72
CA SER A 26 -7.55 14.07 2.57
C SER A 26 -6.39 14.30 1.60
N GLU A 27 -6.37 15.48 0.97
CA GLU A 27 -5.40 15.80 -0.08
C GLU A 27 -3.95 15.75 0.41
N MET A 28 -3.69 16.14 1.65
CA MET A 28 -2.35 16.25 2.21
C MET A 28 -2.04 15.27 3.34
N GLY A 29 -3.01 14.54 3.82
CA GLY A 29 -2.81 13.63 4.95
C GLY A 29 -3.44 12.26 4.72
N TRP A 30 -3.47 11.83 3.49
CA TRP A 30 -4.10 10.57 3.13
C TRP A 30 -3.29 9.37 3.65
N TRP A 31 -4.00 8.39 4.17
CA TRP A 31 -3.40 7.15 4.66
C TRP A 31 -4.44 6.04 4.72
N GLY A 32 -3.96 4.83 4.81
CA GLY A 32 -4.83 3.68 4.92
C GLY A 32 -4.06 2.39 5.05
N GLU A 33 -4.71 1.29 4.74
CA GLU A 33 -4.11 -0.04 4.75
C GLU A 33 -4.18 -0.67 3.38
N LEU A 34 -3.18 -1.50 3.08
CA LEU A 34 -3.21 -2.35 1.91
C LEU A 34 -2.81 -3.78 2.26
N VAL A 35 -3.30 -4.71 1.47
CA VAL A 35 -2.95 -6.12 1.58
C VAL A 35 -2.37 -6.53 0.23
N LEU A 36 -1.21 -7.17 0.25
CA LEU A 36 -0.62 -7.70 -0.97
C LEU A 36 -1.38 -8.94 -1.40
N THR A 37 -1.80 -8.97 -2.65
CA THR A 37 -2.48 -10.11 -3.25
C THR A 37 -1.50 -11.17 -3.73
N GLU A 38 -0.21 -10.83 -3.74
CA GLU A 38 0.88 -11.71 -4.13
C GLU A 38 1.90 -11.83 -2.99
N TYR A 39 2.64 -12.94 -2.98
CA TYR A 39 3.68 -13.17 -1.98
C TYR A 39 4.92 -12.33 -2.31
N LYS A 40 4.97 -11.11 -1.76
CA LYS A 40 6.12 -10.22 -1.89
C LYS A 40 6.34 -9.47 -0.59
N ARG A 41 7.58 -9.14 -0.30
CA ARG A 41 7.97 -8.34 0.87
C ARG A 41 8.51 -7.00 0.38
N PRO A 42 7.69 -5.94 0.39
CA PRO A 42 8.20 -4.61 0.06
C PRO A 42 9.16 -4.14 1.15
N ASP A 43 10.16 -3.37 0.72
CA ASP A 43 11.12 -2.75 1.64
C ASP A 43 10.47 -1.56 2.32
N GLU A 44 10.36 -1.58 3.64
CA GLU A 44 9.76 -0.51 4.42
C GLU A 44 10.57 0.78 4.41
N SER A 45 11.86 0.70 4.10
CA SER A 45 12.72 1.88 4.01
C SER A 45 12.60 2.62 2.68
N ALA A 46 11.99 2.00 1.68
CA ALA A 46 11.81 2.59 0.37
C ALA A 46 10.49 3.37 0.27
N SER A 47 10.43 4.28 -0.69
CA SER A 47 9.20 4.95 -1.06
C SER A 47 8.54 4.24 -2.23
N TYR A 48 7.22 4.31 -2.29
CA TYR A 48 6.42 3.66 -3.32
C TYR A 48 5.44 4.65 -3.91
N VAL A 49 4.94 4.32 -5.10
CA VAL A 49 3.79 5.00 -5.70
C VAL A 49 2.64 4.00 -5.74
N ILE A 50 1.51 4.37 -5.17
CA ILE A 50 0.30 3.57 -5.24
C ILE A 50 -0.63 4.19 -6.27
N GLU A 51 -1.13 3.36 -7.20
CA GLU A 51 -2.14 3.75 -8.17
C GLU A 51 -3.47 3.18 -7.70
N PHE A 52 -4.44 4.06 -7.48
CA PHE A 52 -5.75 3.69 -6.98
C PHE A 52 -6.70 3.36 -8.12
N GLU A 53 -7.79 2.69 -7.79
CA GLU A 53 -8.79 2.21 -8.74
C GLU A 53 -9.39 3.33 -9.60
N ASP A 54 -9.51 4.54 -9.05
CA ASP A 54 -10.04 5.71 -9.75
C ASP A 54 -9.01 6.44 -10.60
N GLY A 55 -7.78 5.92 -10.70
CA GLY A 55 -6.73 6.51 -11.51
C GLY A 55 -5.83 7.51 -10.77
N TRP A 56 -6.15 7.85 -9.55
CA TRP A 56 -5.28 8.70 -8.74
C TRP A 56 -4.01 7.97 -8.35
N ARG A 57 -2.93 8.71 -8.23
CA ARG A 57 -1.63 8.20 -7.83
C ARG A 57 -1.07 9.03 -6.69
N GLY A 58 -0.29 8.40 -5.82
CA GLY A 58 0.38 9.11 -4.74
C GLY A 58 1.64 8.40 -4.29
N LYS A 59 2.64 9.19 -3.94
CA LYS A 59 3.86 8.68 -3.33
C LYS A 59 3.58 8.39 -1.86
N CYS A 60 4.00 7.23 -1.38
CA CYS A 60 3.71 6.81 -0.02
C CYS A 60 4.87 6.02 0.58
N SER A 61 4.87 5.96 1.89
CA SER A 61 5.69 5.03 2.66
C SER A 61 4.84 3.86 3.13
N LEU A 62 5.45 2.70 3.31
CA LEU A 62 4.80 1.50 3.81
C LEU A 62 5.35 1.13 5.17
N ARG A 63 4.47 0.71 6.07
CA ARG A 63 4.85 0.15 7.37
C ARG A 63 4.11 -1.16 7.57
N LYS A 64 4.87 -2.22 7.87
CA LYS A 64 4.28 -3.53 8.10
C LYS A 64 3.39 -3.51 9.34
N ARG A 65 2.20 -4.08 9.19
CA ARG A 65 1.29 -4.32 10.32
C ARG A 65 1.42 -5.76 10.74
N VAL A 66 1.74 -5.98 12.01
CA VAL A 66 1.85 -7.33 12.54
C VAL A 66 0.45 -7.84 12.82
N ASN A 67 0.03 -8.85 12.05
CA ASN A 67 -1.18 -9.59 12.37
C ASN A 67 -0.79 -10.79 13.21
N ARG A 68 -1.49 -10.98 14.32
CA ARG A 68 -1.37 -12.23 15.07
C ARG A 68 -1.88 -13.35 14.19
N ALA A 69 -1.05 -14.36 13.96
CA ALA A 69 -1.47 -15.54 13.26
C ALA A 69 -2.59 -16.22 14.05
N VAL A 70 -3.75 -16.32 13.44
CA VAL A 70 -4.83 -17.16 13.94
C VAL A 70 -4.53 -18.56 13.47
N SER A 71 -4.57 -19.53 14.36
CA SER A 71 -4.31 -20.93 14.04
C SER A 71 -5.15 -21.40 12.85
N GLY A 72 -4.49 -21.92 11.82
CA GLY A 72 -5.15 -22.43 10.61
C GLY A 72 -5.39 -21.39 9.51
N VAL A 73 -5.02 -20.11 9.73
CA VAL A 73 -5.16 -19.07 8.71
C VAL A 73 -3.77 -18.55 8.34
N PRO A 74 -3.40 -18.51 7.04
CA PRO A 74 -2.13 -17.95 6.62
C PRO A 74 -2.01 -16.48 7.04
N PRO A 75 -0.81 -16.01 7.45
CA PRO A 75 -0.64 -14.60 7.77
C PRO A 75 -0.87 -13.75 6.52
N LEU A 76 -1.73 -12.74 6.64
CA LEU A 76 -1.96 -11.77 5.60
C LEU A 76 -0.86 -10.71 5.62
N TYR A 77 -0.28 -10.41 4.47
CA TYR A 77 0.74 -9.36 4.35
C TYR A 77 0.04 -8.01 4.28
N ARG A 78 -0.17 -7.44 5.46
CA ARG A 78 -0.87 -6.17 5.61
C ARG A 78 0.10 -5.06 5.93
N TYR A 79 -0.01 -3.95 5.19
CA TYR A 79 0.82 -2.78 5.37
C TYR A 79 -0.05 -1.54 5.54
N GLN A 80 0.46 -0.60 6.34
CA GLN A 80 -0.12 0.73 6.41
C GLN A 80 0.60 1.60 5.39
N PHE A 81 -0.14 2.26 4.51
CA PHE A 81 0.44 3.27 3.62
C PHE A 81 0.13 4.66 4.16
N ARG A 82 1.12 5.55 4.06
CA ARG A 82 0.97 6.95 4.45
C ARG A 82 1.47 7.82 3.33
N GLY A 83 0.66 8.79 2.91
CA GLY A 83 0.98 9.69 1.82
C GLY A 83 2.18 10.58 2.13
N GLN A 84 3.01 10.75 1.12
CA GLN A 84 4.16 11.68 1.13
C GLN A 84 3.89 12.74 0.09
N GLY A 85 2.97 13.64 0.39
CA GLY A 85 2.57 14.69 -0.53
C GLY A 85 1.16 14.49 -1.06
N ARG A 86 0.85 15.21 -2.13
CA ARG A 86 -0.49 15.33 -2.66
C ARG A 86 -0.84 14.16 -3.59
N LEU A 87 -2.07 13.68 -3.51
CA LEU A 87 -2.63 12.77 -4.52
C LEU A 87 -2.75 13.48 -5.86
N LYS A 88 -2.41 12.81 -6.94
CA LYS A 88 -2.46 13.38 -8.29
C LYS A 88 -3.32 12.56 -9.23
#